data_8a7eac4d08a5ff4a19713fab33aec6e4
#
_entry.id   8a7eac4d08a5ff4a19713fab33aec6e4
#
_cell.length_a   1.000
_cell.length_b   1.000
_cell.length_c   1.000
_cell.angle_alpha   90.00
_cell.angle_beta   90.00
_cell.angle_gamma   90.00
#
_symmetry.space_group_name_H-M   'P 1'
#
loop_
_entity.id
_entity.type
_entity.pdbx_description
1 polymer ?
#
loop_
_entity_poly.entity_id
_entity_poly.type
_entity_poly.pdbx_seq_one_letter_code
_entity_poly.pdbx_strand_id
1 'polypeptide(L)'
;MNAQVVIAKDEVSFIQASRVNQALTAALEKRTLQWMALRMPRWVSSDQLTVLGLVAQIGAGIGYVLSRYNRYALLLVILCVMLNWFGDSMDGTLARVRCQQRPRYGFYVDHIVDVFGAIALMCGLGCSGFVHWQVAIAMLIAFLLLSSESYLATYTLSRFEMSQGIFGPTEIRILLVMGNLALLRSPYSTVFGHRMLLFDLGGTIAAVCMVGMAIGLTVKHTVQLYREEPLV
;
A
#
# COMPACT_ATOMS: atom_id res chain seq x y z
N MET A 1 26.63 19.55 48.50
CA MET A 1 27.14 19.82 47.14
C MET A 1 26.34 18.89 46.19
N ASN A 2 25.17 19.37 45.75
CA ASN A 2 24.22 18.58 44.93
C ASN A 2 24.58 18.78 43.46
N ALA A 3 25.14 17.76 42.85
CA ALA A 3 25.29 17.71 41.41
C ALA A 3 23.92 17.40 40.77
N GLN A 4 23.27 18.42 40.25
CA GLN A 4 22.14 18.23 39.34
C GLN A 4 22.68 17.67 38.04
N VAL A 5 22.38 16.40 37.80
CA VAL A 5 22.54 15.79 36.46
C VAL A 5 21.48 16.42 35.56
N VAL A 6 21.88 17.40 34.78
CA VAL A 6 21.08 17.93 33.66
C VAL A 6 21.08 16.84 32.58
N ILE A 7 20.04 16.03 32.57
CA ILE A 7 19.76 15.18 31.43
C ILE A 7 19.38 16.13 30.30
N ALA A 8 20.29 16.38 29.38
CA ALA A 8 20.01 17.02 28.11
C ALA A 8 18.97 16.12 27.41
N LYS A 9 17.78 16.66 27.26
CA LYS A 9 16.72 16.05 26.42
C LYS A 9 17.19 16.24 24.99
N ASP A 10 17.97 15.26 24.50
CA ASP A 10 18.28 15.18 23.08
C ASP A 10 16.93 15.13 22.37
N GLU A 11 16.51 16.25 21.79
CA GLU A 11 15.44 16.29 20.83
C GLU A 11 15.91 15.45 19.64
N VAL A 12 15.51 14.17 19.64
CA VAL A 12 15.65 13.33 18.46
C VAL A 12 14.83 13.99 17.37
N SER A 13 15.50 14.85 16.60
CA SER A 13 14.89 15.50 15.44
C SER A 13 14.52 14.39 14.45
N PHE A 14 13.22 14.11 14.34
CA PHE A 14 12.72 13.19 13.32
C PHE A 14 13.07 13.75 11.95
N ILE A 15 14.08 13.17 11.31
CA ILE A 15 14.42 13.52 9.93
C ILE A 15 13.32 12.96 9.05
N GLN A 16 12.50 13.86 8.52
CA GLN A 16 11.44 13.47 7.59
C GLN A 16 12.08 12.86 6.34
N ALA A 17 11.86 11.56 6.13
CA ALA A 17 12.38 10.84 4.96
C ALA A 17 11.92 11.51 3.66
N SER A 18 12.83 11.65 2.69
CA SER A 18 12.50 12.18 1.38
C SER A 18 11.58 11.20 0.65
N ARG A 19 10.39 11.67 0.24
CA ARG A 19 9.43 10.86 -0.51
C ARG A 19 9.76 10.92 -2.00
N VAL A 20 10.10 9.78 -2.57
CA VAL A 20 10.35 9.63 -4.02
C VAL A 20 9.21 8.81 -4.61
N ASN A 21 8.50 9.39 -5.58
CA ASN A 21 7.47 8.68 -6.34
C ASN A 21 7.77 8.85 -7.84
N GLN A 22 8.13 7.76 -8.50
CA GLN A 22 8.45 7.68 -9.92
C GLN A 22 7.38 6.93 -10.72
N ALA A 23 6.21 6.67 -10.10
CA ALA A 23 5.11 5.97 -10.76
C ALA A 23 4.60 6.72 -12.00
N LEU A 24 4.10 5.96 -12.98
CA LEU A 24 3.58 6.49 -14.25
C LEU A 24 2.48 7.55 -14.06
N THR A 25 1.60 7.33 -13.08
CA THR A 25 0.46 8.20 -12.81
C THR A 25 0.78 9.34 -11.85
N ALA A 26 1.96 9.36 -11.22
CA ALA A 26 2.29 10.24 -10.10
C ALA A 26 2.05 11.74 -10.36
N ALA A 27 2.37 12.23 -11.56
CA ALA A 27 2.21 13.65 -11.89
C ALA A 27 0.73 14.05 -12.04
N LEU A 28 -0.06 13.20 -12.72
CA LEU A 28 -1.49 13.44 -12.92
C LEU A 28 -2.25 13.29 -11.61
N GLU A 29 -1.95 12.23 -10.87
CA GLU A 29 -2.50 11.96 -9.54
C GLU A 29 -2.27 13.13 -8.59
N LYS A 30 -1.02 13.59 -8.46
CA LYS A 30 -0.67 14.73 -7.60
C LYS A 30 -1.49 15.97 -7.92
N ARG A 31 -1.64 16.30 -9.21
CA ARG A 31 -2.41 17.49 -9.66
C ARG A 31 -3.89 17.35 -9.32
N THR A 32 -4.46 16.17 -9.57
CA THR A 32 -5.88 15.88 -9.30
C THR A 32 -6.17 15.93 -7.80
N LEU A 33 -5.34 15.28 -6.99
CA LEU A 33 -5.48 15.25 -5.53
C LEU A 33 -5.33 16.65 -4.91
N GLN A 34 -4.40 17.47 -5.39
CA GLN A 34 -4.26 18.86 -4.93
C GLN A 34 -5.51 19.69 -5.26
N TRP A 35 -6.05 19.54 -6.47
CA TRP A 35 -7.28 20.23 -6.88
C TRP A 35 -8.47 19.83 -6.01
N MET A 36 -8.60 18.55 -5.68
CA MET A 36 -9.65 18.02 -4.79
C MET A 36 -9.46 18.48 -3.35
N ALA A 37 -8.23 18.46 -2.83
CA ALA A 37 -7.91 18.87 -1.46
C ALA A 37 -8.25 20.34 -1.19
N LEU A 38 -8.03 21.23 -2.17
CA LEU A 38 -8.39 22.65 -2.07
C LEU A 38 -9.90 22.89 -1.98
N ARG A 39 -10.72 21.94 -2.47
CA ARG A 39 -12.19 22.01 -2.45
C ARG A 39 -12.84 21.20 -1.34
N MET A 40 -12.02 20.45 -0.59
CA MET A 40 -12.51 19.56 0.48
C MET A 40 -13.15 20.38 1.61
N PRO A 41 -14.37 20.03 2.05
CA PRO A 41 -15.05 20.71 3.16
C PRO A 41 -14.20 20.71 4.43
N ARG A 42 -14.31 21.79 5.23
CA ARG A 42 -13.48 21.96 6.44
C ARG A 42 -13.69 20.90 7.51
N TRP A 43 -14.85 20.26 7.55
CA TRP A 43 -15.18 19.21 8.52
C TRP A 43 -14.52 17.87 8.20
N VAL A 44 -14.02 17.64 6.97
CA VAL A 44 -13.28 16.44 6.62
C VAL A 44 -11.85 16.58 7.12
N SER A 45 -11.39 15.63 7.92
CA SER A 45 -10.01 15.55 8.42
C SER A 45 -9.19 14.48 7.68
N SER A 46 -7.85 14.61 7.76
CA SER A 46 -6.93 13.59 7.25
C SER A 46 -7.20 12.22 7.90
N ASP A 47 -7.39 12.18 9.22
CA ASP A 47 -7.64 10.94 9.96
C ASP A 47 -8.94 10.24 9.51
N GLN A 48 -9.99 11.01 9.17
CA GLN A 48 -11.24 10.45 8.63
C GLN A 48 -11.03 9.80 7.26
N LEU A 49 -10.14 10.35 6.44
CA LEU A 49 -9.80 9.79 5.13
C LEU A 49 -8.99 8.49 5.27
N THR A 50 -8.06 8.44 6.21
CA THR A 50 -7.33 7.20 6.53
C THR A 50 -8.27 6.11 7.01
N VAL A 51 -9.23 6.44 7.91
CA VAL A 51 -10.27 5.49 8.36
C VAL A 51 -11.17 5.06 7.20
N LEU A 52 -11.55 5.98 6.31
CA LEU A 52 -12.33 5.64 5.10
C LEU A 52 -11.57 4.63 4.24
N GLY A 53 -10.26 4.83 4.04
CA GLY A 53 -9.39 3.91 3.30
C GLY A 53 -9.40 2.50 3.90
N LEU A 54 -9.25 2.39 5.22
CA LEU A 54 -9.30 1.11 5.93
C LEU A 54 -10.66 0.42 5.81
N VAL A 55 -11.73 1.15 6.10
CA VAL A 55 -13.11 0.62 6.02
C VAL A 55 -13.42 0.14 4.60
N ALA A 56 -12.98 0.89 3.60
CA ALA A 56 -13.13 0.51 2.21
C ALA A 56 -12.33 -0.78 1.89
N GLN A 57 -11.12 -0.93 2.40
CA GLN A 57 -10.30 -2.12 2.17
C GLN A 57 -10.89 -3.36 2.83
N ILE A 58 -11.42 -3.23 4.06
CA ILE A 58 -12.20 -4.28 4.72
C ILE A 58 -13.48 -4.59 3.92
N GLY A 59 -14.17 -3.56 3.44
CA GLY A 59 -15.35 -3.71 2.59
C GLY A 59 -15.06 -4.44 1.29
N ALA A 60 -13.90 -4.22 0.67
CA ALA A 60 -13.46 -4.98 -0.50
C ALA A 60 -13.24 -6.47 -0.15
N GLY A 61 -12.63 -6.78 1.00
CA GLY A 61 -12.50 -8.16 1.49
C GLY A 61 -13.84 -8.83 1.67
N ILE A 62 -14.81 -8.16 2.31
CA ILE A 62 -16.20 -8.65 2.46
C ILE A 62 -16.84 -8.83 1.08
N GLY A 63 -16.66 -7.88 0.18
CA GLY A 63 -17.16 -7.95 -1.19
C GLY A 63 -16.64 -9.19 -1.94
N TYR A 64 -15.37 -9.57 -1.74
CA TYR A 64 -14.82 -10.81 -2.30
C TYR A 64 -15.49 -12.06 -1.69
N VAL A 65 -15.71 -12.11 -0.39
CA VAL A 65 -16.44 -13.23 0.23
C VAL A 65 -17.86 -13.34 -0.35
N LEU A 66 -18.56 -12.21 -0.48
CA LEU A 66 -19.91 -12.15 -1.04
C LEU A 66 -19.94 -12.54 -2.52
N SER A 67 -18.87 -12.28 -3.27
CA SER A 67 -18.79 -12.60 -4.68
C SER A 67 -18.81 -14.10 -4.98
N ARG A 68 -18.55 -14.93 -3.99
CA ARG A 68 -18.74 -16.39 -4.05
C ARG A 68 -20.22 -16.76 -4.29
N TYR A 69 -21.14 -15.98 -3.72
CA TYR A 69 -22.58 -16.21 -3.83
C TYR A 69 -23.21 -15.41 -4.99
N ASN A 70 -22.70 -14.20 -5.21
CA ASN A 70 -23.20 -13.32 -6.26
C ASN A 70 -22.02 -12.57 -6.92
N ARG A 71 -21.74 -12.91 -8.19
CA ARG A 71 -20.66 -12.29 -8.97
C ARG A 71 -20.72 -10.75 -9.00
N TYR A 72 -21.93 -10.17 -8.97
CA TYR A 72 -22.07 -8.71 -8.99
C TYR A 72 -21.53 -8.03 -7.72
N ALA A 73 -21.24 -8.78 -6.64
CA ALA A 73 -20.52 -8.25 -5.49
C ALA A 73 -19.09 -7.77 -5.84
N LEU A 74 -18.53 -8.19 -6.99
CA LEU A 74 -17.28 -7.63 -7.51
C LEU A 74 -17.40 -6.14 -7.85
N LEU A 75 -18.59 -5.62 -8.15
CA LEU A 75 -18.82 -4.17 -8.30
C LEU A 75 -18.63 -3.44 -6.96
N LEU A 76 -19.04 -4.05 -5.85
CA LEU A 76 -18.76 -3.52 -4.51
C LEU A 76 -17.25 -3.53 -4.25
N VAL A 77 -16.53 -4.59 -4.63
CA VAL A 77 -15.07 -4.64 -4.51
C VAL A 77 -14.42 -3.49 -5.29
N ILE A 78 -14.83 -3.27 -6.53
CA ILE A 78 -14.31 -2.18 -7.37
C ILE A 78 -14.56 -0.82 -6.70
N LEU A 79 -15.79 -0.57 -6.23
CA LEU A 79 -16.13 0.66 -5.52
C LEU A 79 -15.25 0.85 -4.26
N CYS A 80 -15.09 -0.21 -3.47
CA CYS A 80 -14.26 -0.19 -2.27
C CYS A 80 -12.78 0.07 -2.58
N VAL A 81 -12.22 -0.52 -3.63
CA VAL A 81 -10.83 -0.26 -4.07
C VAL A 81 -10.66 1.20 -4.51
N MET A 82 -11.65 1.78 -5.19
CA MET A 82 -11.64 3.21 -5.56
C MET A 82 -11.72 4.12 -4.32
N LEU A 83 -12.57 3.78 -3.36
CA LEU A 83 -12.68 4.52 -2.09
C LEU A 83 -11.41 4.40 -1.24
N ASN A 84 -10.77 3.24 -1.22
CA ASN A 84 -9.50 3.05 -0.56
C ASN A 84 -8.41 3.93 -1.21
N TRP A 85 -8.30 3.93 -2.54
CA TRP A 85 -7.38 4.83 -3.23
C TRP A 85 -7.63 6.30 -2.87
N PHE A 86 -8.91 6.70 -2.88
CA PHE A 86 -9.28 8.07 -2.54
C PHE A 86 -8.90 8.43 -1.10
N GLY A 87 -9.21 7.58 -0.11
CA GLY A 87 -8.90 7.81 1.30
C GLY A 87 -7.40 7.95 1.54
N ASP A 88 -6.63 6.98 1.10
CA ASP A 88 -5.19 6.84 1.26
C ASP A 88 -4.39 7.96 0.52
N SER A 89 -4.71 8.22 -0.75
CA SER A 89 -4.02 9.28 -1.51
C SER A 89 -4.38 10.70 -1.06
N MET A 90 -5.60 10.86 -0.53
CA MET A 90 -6.13 12.18 -0.17
C MET A 90 -5.73 12.60 1.24
N ASP A 91 -5.55 11.69 2.21
CA ASP A 91 -5.29 12.04 3.60
C ASP A 91 -3.98 12.82 3.78
N GLY A 92 -2.88 12.32 3.24
CA GLY A 92 -1.58 13.01 3.25
C GLY A 92 -1.58 14.28 2.38
N THR A 93 -2.36 14.32 1.29
CA THR A 93 -2.47 15.50 0.44
C THR A 93 -3.24 16.61 1.14
N LEU A 94 -4.35 16.27 1.82
CA LEU A 94 -5.14 17.20 2.60
C LEU A 94 -4.35 17.79 3.77
N ALA A 95 -3.60 16.94 4.50
CA ALA A 95 -2.73 17.38 5.58
C ALA A 95 -1.67 18.39 5.10
N ARG A 96 -1.08 18.17 3.91
CA ARG A 96 -0.11 19.11 3.31
C ARG A 96 -0.76 20.43 2.91
N VAL A 97 -1.90 20.39 2.22
CA VAL A 97 -2.61 21.60 1.75
C VAL A 97 -3.08 22.46 2.91
N ARG A 98 -3.45 21.85 4.03
CA ARG A 98 -3.90 22.56 5.24
C ARG A 98 -2.80 22.91 6.22
N CYS A 99 -1.53 22.59 5.93
CA CYS A 99 -0.41 22.77 6.85
C CYS A 99 -0.63 22.08 8.21
N GLN A 100 -1.31 20.93 8.24
CA GLN A 100 -1.65 20.15 9.43
C GLN A 100 -0.91 18.81 9.46
N GLN A 101 0.33 18.80 8.97
CA GLN A 101 1.12 17.58 8.90
C GLN A 101 1.56 17.11 10.29
N ARG A 102 1.44 15.81 10.54
CA ARG A 102 1.95 15.12 11.74
C ARG A 102 2.86 13.98 11.27
N PRO A 103 4.13 14.24 10.87
CA PRO A 103 4.94 13.29 10.11
C PRO A 103 5.08 11.92 10.77
N ARG A 104 5.38 11.87 12.09
CA ARG A 104 5.56 10.60 12.82
C ARG A 104 4.24 9.83 12.98
N TYR A 105 3.20 10.54 13.41
CA TYR A 105 1.87 9.96 13.58
C TYR A 105 1.29 9.49 12.26
N GLY A 106 1.32 10.34 11.22
CA GLY A 106 0.79 10.02 9.90
C GLY A 106 1.51 8.80 9.30
N PHE A 107 2.85 8.78 9.35
CA PHE A 107 3.62 7.64 8.86
C PHE A 107 3.22 6.33 9.56
N TYR A 108 3.12 6.33 10.90
CA TYR A 108 2.77 5.14 11.65
C TYR A 108 1.36 4.65 11.34
N VAL A 109 0.36 5.56 11.37
CA VAL A 109 -1.05 5.20 11.18
C VAL A 109 -1.30 4.71 9.76
N ASP A 110 -0.78 5.40 8.77
CA ASP A 110 -0.88 5.05 7.34
C ASP A 110 -0.42 3.59 7.10
N HIS A 111 0.80 3.28 7.51
CA HIS A 111 1.40 1.98 7.26
C HIS A 111 0.80 0.82 8.06
N ILE A 112 0.38 1.08 9.31
CA ILE A 112 -0.28 0.02 10.10
C ILE A 112 -1.68 -0.28 9.58
N VAL A 113 -2.39 0.73 9.11
CA VAL A 113 -3.71 0.60 8.48
C VAL A 113 -3.60 -0.18 7.17
N ASP A 114 -2.58 0.07 6.37
CA ASP A 114 -2.30 -0.69 5.13
C ASP A 114 -2.08 -2.18 5.40
N VAL A 115 -1.34 -2.52 6.47
CA VAL A 115 -1.13 -3.93 6.87
C VAL A 115 -2.46 -4.60 7.20
N PHE A 116 -3.30 -4.00 8.07
CA PHE A 116 -4.60 -4.57 8.43
C PHE A 116 -5.55 -4.65 7.22
N GLY A 117 -5.55 -3.64 6.39
CA GLY A 117 -6.35 -3.61 5.17
C GLY A 117 -5.94 -4.68 4.17
N ALA A 118 -4.63 -4.89 3.97
CA ALA A 118 -4.11 -5.94 3.09
C ALA A 118 -4.49 -7.34 3.60
N ILE A 119 -4.41 -7.57 4.92
CA ILE A 119 -4.85 -8.83 5.52
C ILE A 119 -6.34 -9.05 5.22
N ALA A 120 -7.20 -8.07 5.49
CA ALA A 120 -8.64 -8.18 5.26
C ALA A 120 -8.97 -8.44 3.78
N LEU A 121 -8.31 -7.71 2.87
CA LEU A 121 -8.47 -7.85 1.43
C LEU A 121 -8.06 -9.24 0.94
N MET A 122 -6.86 -9.72 1.31
CA MET A 122 -6.31 -11.00 0.85
C MET A 122 -7.03 -12.20 1.48
N CYS A 123 -7.46 -12.11 2.75
CA CYS A 123 -8.32 -13.11 3.36
C CYS A 123 -9.66 -13.22 2.62
N GLY A 124 -10.30 -12.09 2.31
CA GLY A 124 -11.54 -12.07 1.54
C GLY A 124 -11.37 -12.65 0.14
N LEU A 125 -10.31 -12.26 -0.55
CA LEU A 125 -9.97 -12.77 -1.88
C LEU A 125 -9.72 -14.28 -1.85
N GLY A 126 -8.97 -14.81 -0.87
CA GLY A 126 -8.72 -16.24 -0.70
C GLY A 126 -9.99 -17.05 -0.44
N CYS A 127 -11.03 -16.42 0.14
CA CYS A 127 -12.34 -17.03 0.36
C CYS A 127 -13.31 -16.90 -0.83
N SER A 128 -12.97 -16.12 -1.85
CA SER A 128 -13.89 -15.78 -2.97
C SER A 128 -14.14 -16.92 -3.95
N GLY A 129 -13.19 -17.86 -4.08
CA GLY A 129 -13.17 -18.90 -5.12
C GLY A 129 -12.63 -18.43 -6.49
N PHE A 130 -12.19 -17.18 -6.62
CA PHE A 130 -11.54 -16.65 -7.83
C PHE A 130 -10.01 -16.80 -7.82
N VAL A 131 -9.45 -17.22 -6.70
CA VAL A 131 -8.03 -17.51 -6.51
C VAL A 131 -7.89 -18.70 -5.55
N HIS A 132 -6.85 -19.48 -5.71
CA HIS A 132 -6.48 -20.47 -4.70
C HIS A 132 -5.92 -19.75 -3.45
N TRP A 133 -6.32 -20.17 -2.26
CA TRP A 133 -5.94 -19.53 -1.00
C TRP A 133 -4.43 -19.45 -0.81
N GLN A 134 -3.66 -20.42 -1.35
CA GLN A 134 -2.20 -20.41 -1.31
C GLN A 134 -1.61 -19.21 -2.05
N VAL A 135 -2.20 -18.84 -3.21
CA VAL A 135 -1.77 -17.68 -3.99
C VAL A 135 -2.10 -16.38 -3.25
N ALA A 136 -3.30 -16.29 -2.66
CA ALA A 136 -3.69 -15.12 -1.85
C ALA A 136 -2.74 -14.93 -0.64
N ILE A 137 -2.38 -16.00 0.06
CA ILE A 137 -1.41 -15.94 1.17
C ILE A 137 -0.01 -15.59 0.65
N ALA A 138 0.43 -16.16 -0.47
CA ALA A 138 1.73 -15.82 -1.06
C ALA A 138 1.81 -14.32 -1.41
N MET A 139 0.75 -13.76 -1.99
CA MET A 139 0.65 -12.31 -2.26
C MET A 139 0.72 -11.49 -0.98
N LEU A 140 0.00 -11.90 0.08
CA LEU A 140 0.03 -11.21 1.37
C LEU A 140 1.43 -11.24 1.99
N ILE A 141 2.08 -12.39 2.02
CA ILE A 141 3.45 -12.54 2.56
C ILE A 141 4.43 -11.69 1.76
N ALA A 142 4.35 -11.71 0.42
CA ALA A 142 5.20 -10.92 -0.46
C ALA A 142 5.01 -9.41 -0.22
N PHE A 143 3.76 -8.96 -0.06
CA PHE A 143 3.45 -7.57 0.29
C PHE A 143 4.03 -7.18 1.66
N LEU A 144 3.85 -8.01 2.68
CA LEU A 144 4.37 -7.74 4.03
C LEU A 144 5.90 -7.71 4.07
N LEU A 145 6.58 -8.59 3.32
CA LEU A 145 8.04 -8.58 3.19
C LEU A 145 8.52 -7.28 2.54
N LEU A 146 7.91 -6.88 1.43
CA LEU A 146 8.27 -5.64 0.74
C LEU A 146 7.98 -4.41 1.60
N SER A 147 6.87 -4.39 2.33
CA SER A 147 6.52 -3.32 3.27
C SER A 147 7.53 -3.24 4.42
N SER A 148 7.90 -4.38 5.01
CA SER A 148 8.89 -4.44 6.08
C SER A 148 10.25 -3.91 5.62
N GLU A 149 10.69 -4.27 4.41
CA GLU A 149 11.90 -3.74 3.81
C GLU A 149 11.83 -2.21 3.68
N SER A 150 10.74 -1.68 3.11
CA SER A 150 10.54 -0.24 2.95
C SER A 150 10.53 0.51 4.28
N TYR A 151 9.96 -0.06 5.35
CA TYR A 151 9.94 0.56 6.68
C TYR A 151 11.32 0.58 7.31
N LEU A 152 12.09 -0.51 7.19
CA LEU A 152 13.47 -0.59 7.67
C LEU A 152 14.37 0.38 6.91
N ALA A 153 14.27 0.42 5.58
CA ALA A 153 15.02 1.37 4.76
C ALA A 153 14.68 2.83 5.10
N THR A 154 13.41 3.13 5.39
CA THR A 154 13.00 4.46 5.83
C THR A 154 13.65 4.86 7.14
N TYR A 155 13.73 3.94 8.10
CA TYR A 155 14.34 4.18 9.40
C TYR A 155 15.86 4.33 9.31
N THR A 156 16.53 3.45 8.54
CA THR A 156 17.99 3.38 8.49
C THR A 156 18.61 4.36 7.50
N LEU A 157 17.98 4.57 6.35
CA LEU A 157 18.51 5.41 5.27
C LEU A 157 17.84 6.79 5.17
N SER A 158 16.84 7.07 6.03
CA SER A 158 16.04 8.30 5.98
C SER A 158 15.43 8.59 4.59
N ARG A 159 15.16 7.53 3.81
CA ARG A 159 14.54 7.60 2.49
C ARG A 159 13.31 6.72 2.45
N PHE A 160 12.19 7.25 1.97
CA PHE A 160 10.95 6.52 1.76
C PHE A 160 10.65 6.48 0.26
N GLU A 161 10.83 5.32 -0.35
CA GLU A 161 10.49 5.09 -1.77
C GLU A 161 9.03 4.60 -1.86
N MET A 162 8.11 5.50 -2.28
CA MET A 162 6.67 5.19 -2.42
C MET A 162 6.36 4.31 -3.62
N SER A 163 7.23 4.29 -4.62
CA SER A 163 7.08 3.48 -5.84
C SER A 163 8.32 2.63 -6.06
N GLN A 164 8.10 1.37 -6.38
CA GLN A 164 9.15 0.44 -6.79
C GLN A 164 9.33 0.54 -8.31
N GLY A 165 10.15 1.50 -8.75
CA GLY A 165 10.30 1.85 -10.16
C GLY A 165 9.04 2.54 -10.72
N ILE A 166 8.50 2.01 -11.83
CA ILE A 166 7.31 2.57 -12.52
C ILE A 166 5.97 2.14 -11.92
N PHE A 167 5.96 1.15 -11.02
CA PHE A 167 4.76 0.66 -10.35
C PHE A 167 4.66 1.24 -8.94
N GLY A 168 3.54 1.90 -8.67
CA GLY A 168 3.17 2.41 -7.36
C GLY A 168 1.85 1.81 -6.87
N PRO A 169 1.38 2.21 -5.69
CA PRO A 169 0.11 1.74 -5.13
C PRO A 169 -1.10 1.98 -6.03
N THR A 170 -1.10 3.09 -6.77
CA THR A 170 -2.19 3.47 -7.69
C THR A 170 -2.26 2.53 -8.89
N GLU A 171 -1.12 2.19 -9.49
CA GLU A 171 -1.06 1.26 -10.62
C GLU A 171 -1.54 -0.15 -10.22
N ILE A 172 -1.17 -0.61 -9.02
CA ILE A 172 -1.64 -1.89 -8.48
C ILE A 172 -3.16 -1.89 -8.30
N ARG A 173 -3.73 -0.80 -7.78
CA ARG A 173 -5.19 -0.65 -7.63
C ARG A 173 -5.91 -0.63 -8.98
N ILE A 174 -5.34 0.03 -9.99
CA ILE A 174 -5.87 0.03 -11.36
C ILE A 174 -5.88 -1.40 -11.92
N LEU A 175 -4.78 -2.14 -11.78
CA LEU A 175 -4.70 -3.54 -12.21
C LEU A 175 -5.72 -4.41 -11.48
N LEU A 176 -5.94 -4.18 -10.19
CA LEU A 176 -6.94 -4.90 -9.41
C LEU A 176 -8.36 -4.59 -9.89
N VAL A 177 -8.69 -3.34 -10.20
CA VAL A 177 -9.98 -2.94 -10.78
C VAL A 177 -10.19 -3.60 -12.15
N MET A 178 -9.18 -3.55 -13.02
CA MET A 178 -9.25 -4.22 -14.34
C MET A 178 -9.42 -5.73 -14.20
N GLY A 179 -8.71 -6.36 -13.26
CA GLY A 179 -8.86 -7.78 -12.96
C GLY A 179 -10.27 -8.12 -12.49
N ASN A 180 -10.87 -7.31 -11.61
CA ASN A 180 -12.26 -7.52 -11.16
C ASN A 180 -13.27 -7.34 -12.27
N LEU A 181 -13.07 -6.38 -13.19
CA LEU A 181 -13.90 -6.23 -14.39
C LEU A 181 -13.77 -7.46 -15.31
N ALA A 182 -12.58 -8.00 -15.46
CA ALA A 182 -12.36 -9.22 -16.22
C ALA A 182 -13.06 -10.43 -15.57
N LEU A 183 -13.03 -10.55 -14.22
CA LEU A 183 -13.74 -11.58 -13.46
C LEU A 183 -15.27 -11.50 -13.65
N LEU A 184 -15.84 -10.31 -13.82
CA LEU A 184 -17.26 -10.16 -14.14
C LEU A 184 -17.62 -10.82 -15.48
N ARG A 185 -16.67 -10.94 -16.40
CA ARG A 185 -16.86 -11.62 -17.68
C ARG A 185 -16.54 -13.12 -17.60
N SER A 186 -15.35 -13.45 -17.10
CA SER A 186 -14.90 -14.85 -16.94
C SER A 186 -13.87 -14.94 -15.81
N PRO A 187 -14.01 -15.90 -14.89
CA PRO A 187 -12.99 -16.15 -13.87
C PRO A 187 -11.75 -16.90 -14.37
N TYR A 188 -11.79 -17.39 -15.62
CA TYR A 188 -10.74 -18.20 -16.20
C TYR A 188 -10.02 -17.47 -17.32
N SER A 189 -8.71 -17.72 -17.39
CA SER A 189 -7.84 -17.38 -18.51
C SER A 189 -7.25 -18.65 -19.12
N THR A 190 -6.98 -18.63 -20.42
CA THR A 190 -6.30 -19.74 -21.11
C THR A 190 -4.91 -19.27 -21.51
N VAL A 191 -3.90 -19.91 -20.93
CA VAL A 191 -2.49 -19.61 -21.20
C VAL A 191 -1.78 -20.91 -21.61
N PHE A 192 -1.11 -20.89 -22.74
CA PHE A 192 -0.46 -22.08 -23.34
C PHE A 192 -1.37 -23.31 -23.44
N GLY A 193 -2.68 -23.12 -23.72
CA GLY A 193 -3.65 -24.21 -23.82
C GLY A 193 -4.20 -24.73 -22.49
N HIS A 194 -3.69 -24.29 -21.36
CA HIS A 194 -4.19 -24.64 -20.02
C HIS A 194 -5.18 -23.60 -19.50
N ARG A 195 -6.32 -24.07 -19.00
CA ARG A 195 -7.34 -23.23 -18.38
C ARG A 195 -7.02 -23.08 -16.89
N MET A 196 -6.79 -21.85 -16.43
CA MET A 196 -6.48 -21.53 -15.03
C MET A 196 -7.28 -20.31 -14.56
N LEU A 197 -7.37 -20.13 -13.23
CA LEU A 197 -8.00 -18.93 -12.67
C LEU A 197 -7.18 -17.70 -13.03
N LEU A 198 -7.86 -16.63 -13.45
CA LEU A 198 -7.23 -15.38 -13.85
C LEU A 198 -6.39 -14.79 -12.71
N PHE A 199 -6.92 -14.84 -11.49
CA PHE A 199 -6.23 -14.28 -10.32
C PHE A 199 -5.14 -15.20 -9.77
N ASP A 200 -5.13 -16.50 -10.06
CA ASP A 200 -3.96 -17.34 -9.79
C ASP A 200 -2.76 -16.92 -10.64
N LEU A 201 -3.00 -16.72 -11.93
CA LEU A 201 -1.94 -16.28 -12.83
C LEU A 201 -1.41 -14.90 -12.43
N GLY A 202 -2.30 -13.90 -12.33
CA GLY A 202 -1.92 -12.53 -11.97
C GLY A 202 -1.32 -12.44 -10.58
N GLY A 203 -1.90 -13.14 -9.60
CA GLY A 203 -1.43 -13.16 -8.22
C GLY A 203 -0.06 -13.84 -8.05
N THR A 204 0.17 -14.94 -8.79
CA THR A 204 1.49 -15.60 -8.78
C THR A 204 2.56 -14.69 -9.37
N ILE A 205 2.28 -14.05 -10.52
CA ILE A 205 3.20 -13.08 -11.13
C ILE A 205 3.47 -11.93 -10.16
N ALA A 206 2.43 -11.36 -9.56
CA ALA A 206 2.57 -10.26 -8.60
C ALA A 206 3.40 -10.66 -7.38
N ALA A 207 3.16 -11.84 -6.79
CA ALA A 207 3.91 -12.34 -5.65
C ALA A 207 5.39 -12.55 -5.99
N VAL A 208 5.70 -13.17 -7.14
CA VAL A 208 7.08 -13.37 -7.60
C VAL A 208 7.78 -12.03 -7.84
N CYS A 209 7.12 -11.07 -8.48
CA CYS A 209 7.67 -9.73 -8.69
C CYS A 209 7.95 -9.00 -7.36
N MET A 210 7.00 -9.04 -6.41
CA MET A 210 7.16 -8.39 -5.10
C MET A 210 8.31 -9.03 -4.31
N VAL A 211 8.42 -10.35 -4.28
CA VAL A 211 9.54 -11.04 -3.61
C VAL A 211 10.87 -10.72 -4.28
N GLY A 212 10.92 -10.73 -5.62
CA GLY A 212 12.11 -10.36 -6.36
C GLY A 212 12.57 -8.93 -6.08
N MET A 213 11.62 -7.98 -6.00
CA MET A 213 11.90 -6.59 -5.61
C MET A 213 12.39 -6.51 -4.16
N ALA A 214 11.73 -7.19 -3.22
CA ALA A 214 12.14 -7.20 -1.82
C ALA A 214 13.57 -7.70 -1.67
N ILE A 215 13.93 -8.81 -2.32
CA ILE A 215 15.31 -9.35 -2.32
C ILE A 215 16.29 -8.35 -2.92
N GLY A 216 15.97 -7.78 -4.08
CA GLY A 216 16.85 -6.82 -4.75
C GLY A 216 17.11 -5.57 -3.90
N LEU A 217 16.08 -5.02 -3.25
CA LEU A 217 16.21 -3.87 -2.35
C LEU A 217 16.98 -4.23 -1.09
N THR A 218 16.69 -5.37 -0.48
CA THR A 218 17.41 -5.86 0.70
C THR A 218 18.91 -5.97 0.41
N VAL A 219 19.31 -6.56 -0.73
CA VAL A 219 20.71 -6.65 -1.13
C VAL A 219 21.31 -5.25 -1.35
N LYS A 220 20.63 -4.38 -2.09
CA LYS A 220 21.07 -3.01 -2.37
C LYS A 220 21.33 -2.24 -1.06
N HIS A 221 20.34 -2.22 -0.15
CA HIS A 221 20.43 -1.45 1.08
C HIS A 221 21.43 -2.06 2.07
N THR A 222 21.52 -3.40 2.15
CA THR A 222 22.56 -4.07 2.95
C THR A 222 23.96 -3.71 2.50
N VAL A 223 24.24 -3.74 1.19
CA VAL A 223 25.55 -3.36 0.64
C VAL A 223 25.85 -1.88 0.88
N GLN A 224 24.82 -1.02 0.76
CA GLN A 224 24.98 0.42 1.02
C GLN A 224 25.37 0.66 2.47
N LEU A 225 24.61 0.13 3.44
CA LEU A 225 24.85 0.30 4.88
C LEU A 225 26.20 -0.30 5.29
N TYR A 226 26.57 -1.46 4.76
CA TYR A 226 27.88 -2.07 5.04
C TYR A 226 29.05 -1.19 4.58
N ARG A 227 28.88 -0.42 3.49
CA ARG A 227 29.91 0.52 3.02
C ARG A 227 29.93 1.82 3.82
N GLU A 228 28.79 2.24 4.34
CA GLU A 228 28.67 3.47 5.14
C GLU A 228 29.19 3.27 6.58
N GLU A 229 29.11 2.04 7.11
CA GLU A 229 29.55 1.68 8.45
C GLU A 229 30.64 0.58 8.41
N PRO A 230 31.87 0.87 7.95
CA PRO A 230 32.94 -0.10 7.94
C PRO A 230 33.36 -0.49 9.35
N LEU A 231 33.72 -1.76 9.57
CA LEU A 231 34.31 -2.20 10.83
C LEU A 231 35.66 -1.49 11.03
N VAL A 232 35.84 -0.85 12.20
CA VAL A 232 37.07 -0.16 12.62
C VAL A 232 38.08 -1.17 13.14
#